data_24ccc33b51838ab7f2d6c10434358316
#
_entry.id   24ccc33b51838ab7f2d6c10434358316
#
_cell.length_a   1.000
_cell.length_b   1.000
_cell.length_c   1.000
_cell.angle_alpha   90.00
_cell.angle_beta   90.00
_cell.angle_gamma   90.00
#
_symmetry.space_group_name_H-M   'P 1'
#
loop_
_entity.id
_entity.type
_entity.pdbx_description
1 polymer ?
#
loop_
_entity_poly.entity_id
_entity_poly.type
_entity_poly.pdbx_seq_one_letter_code
_entity_poly.pdbx_strand_id
1 'polypeptide(L)'
;MTRSVRLPAYAKLNLDLRVLHKRPDGFHELRTVFQTISLADRLEISFTPSRRTSVELESAIDIPDNLVVRAAKLVMDTARVTGDVRFRLEKRIPMGAGLGGGSTDAAAVLLGLPVLAGKVLPAATVHELAAQLGSDVPFFLEGGTALGLGRGEELYPLAAARLGPILVLAPGVHVSTPEAFRTLDRGLTFNGLSHTLNSFRSFVRSLSEGPSSGERNGFAENDFESAVFDRYPQLRALKTKLLKSGARQALLTGSGSALFGVFANREERDAAAACFSPEVAFPVAALSRERYQSLWRKQLRAHMTGTEWPPQSRHVR
;
A
#
# COMPACT_ATOMS: atom_id res chain seq x y z
N MET A 1 -0.13 -33.04 -6.57
CA MET A 1 -1.23 -32.33 -7.26
C MET A 1 -0.98 -30.84 -7.12
N THR A 2 -1.02 -30.12 -8.22
CA THR A 2 -0.85 -28.66 -8.27
C THR A 2 -2.05 -27.94 -7.65
N ARG A 3 -1.80 -26.89 -6.88
CA ARG A 3 -2.81 -25.97 -6.33
C ARG A 3 -2.53 -24.58 -6.84
N SER A 4 -3.54 -23.83 -7.23
CA SER A 4 -3.35 -22.48 -7.76
C SER A 4 -4.42 -21.52 -7.28
N VAL A 5 -4.06 -20.23 -7.19
CA VAL A 5 -4.98 -19.15 -6.85
C VAL A 5 -4.56 -17.87 -7.57
N ARG A 6 -5.53 -17.03 -7.91
CA ARG A 6 -5.28 -15.68 -8.42
C ARG A 6 -5.73 -14.65 -7.37
N LEU A 7 -4.78 -13.86 -6.90
CA LEU A 7 -4.96 -12.89 -5.81
C LEU A 7 -4.86 -11.45 -6.33
N PRO A 8 -5.72 -10.55 -5.84
CA PRO A 8 -5.54 -9.12 -6.06
C PRO A 8 -4.53 -8.57 -5.04
N ALA A 9 -3.49 -7.89 -5.50
CA ALA A 9 -2.54 -7.17 -4.68
C ALA A 9 -2.90 -5.67 -4.71
N TYR A 10 -3.63 -5.19 -3.70
CA TYR A 10 -4.21 -3.84 -3.66
C TYR A 10 -3.19 -2.78 -3.30
N ALA A 11 -3.23 -1.63 -3.96
CA ALA A 11 -2.41 -0.46 -3.65
C ALA A 11 -2.81 0.24 -2.34
N LYS A 12 -1.95 1.16 -1.88
CA LYS A 12 -2.22 2.04 -0.74
C LYS A 12 -2.06 3.51 -1.11
N LEU A 13 -2.63 4.35 -0.26
CA LEU A 13 -2.33 5.78 -0.15
C LEU A 13 -1.79 6.08 1.25
N ASN A 14 -1.02 7.14 1.36
CA ASN A 14 -0.76 7.80 2.64
C ASN A 14 -1.73 8.99 2.72
N LEU A 15 -2.74 8.90 3.60
CA LEU A 15 -3.71 9.98 3.80
C LEU A 15 -3.11 11.14 4.60
N ASP A 16 -2.12 10.87 5.45
CA ASP A 16 -1.24 11.79 6.14
C ASP A 16 0.14 11.16 6.21
N LEU A 17 1.21 11.95 6.06
CA LEU A 17 2.58 11.47 6.22
C LEU A 17 3.47 12.57 6.78
N ARG A 18 4.02 12.31 7.97
CA ARG A 18 4.94 13.20 8.66
C ARG A 18 6.27 12.52 8.90
N VAL A 19 7.33 13.23 8.65
CA VAL A 19 8.70 12.82 8.99
C VAL A 19 9.08 13.54 10.28
N LEU A 20 9.17 12.80 11.38
CA LEU A 20 9.30 13.39 12.71
C LEU A 20 10.76 13.73 13.03
N HIS A 21 11.66 12.77 12.88
CA HIS A 21 13.10 12.96 13.12
C HIS A 21 13.91 11.83 12.49
N LYS A 22 15.22 12.03 12.40
CA LYS A 22 16.15 11.00 11.98
C LYS A 22 16.53 10.11 13.17
N ARG A 23 16.47 8.80 12.97
CA ARG A 23 16.75 7.76 13.96
C ARG A 23 18.26 7.47 14.02
N PRO A 24 18.76 6.90 15.16
CA PRO A 24 20.16 6.46 15.26
C PRO A 24 20.55 5.36 14.26
N ASP A 25 19.57 4.56 13.80
CA ASP A 25 19.75 3.50 12.78
C ASP A 25 19.88 4.03 11.35
N GLY A 26 19.85 5.35 11.16
CA GLY A 26 19.96 6.03 9.86
C GLY A 26 18.65 6.18 9.10
N PHE A 27 17.57 5.55 9.56
CA PHE A 27 16.21 5.74 9.04
C PHE A 27 15.54 6.98 9.66
N HIS A 28 14.30 7.24 9.24
CA HIS A 28 13.47 8.32 9.79
C HIS A 28 12.29 7.75 10.58
N GLU A 29 12.00 8.40 11.70
CA GLU A 29 10.76 8.18 12.44
C GLU A 29 9.63 8.84 11.68
N LEU A 30 8.62 8.03 11.32
CA LEU A 30 7.46 8.46 10.57
C LEU A 30 6.19 8.37 11.40
N ARG A 31 5.23 9.20 11.04
CA ARG A 31 3.83 9.04 11.39
C ARG A 31 3.01 9.15 10.11
N THR A 32 2.29 8.09 9.78
CA THR A 32 1.49 8.08 8.57
C THR A 32 0.14 7.41 8.80
N VAL A 33 -0.87 7.78 8.01
CA VAL A 33 -2.13 7.05 7.93
C VAL A 33 -2.22 6.40 6.55
N PHE A 34 -2.16 5.08 6.56
CA PHE A 34 -2.33 4.25 5.37
C PHE A 34 -3.80 4.00 5.06
N GLN A 35 -4.12 3.90 3.78
CA GLN A 35 -5.42 3.49 3.27
C GLN A 35 -5.27 2.57 2.07
N THR A 36 -5.87 1.37 2.13
CA THR A 36 -5.96 0.49 0.97
C THR A 36 -6.98 1.02 -0.04
N ILE A 37 -6.65 0.95 -1.32
CA ILE A 37 -7.52 1.38 -2.43
C ILE A 37 -7.77 0.26 -3.44
N SER A 38 -8.80 0.43 -4.28
CA SER A 38 -9.26 -0.60 -5.24
C SER A 38 -8.36 -0.83 -6.44
N LEU A 39 -7.31 -0.02 -6.67
CA LEU A 39 -6.29 -0.30 -7.69
C LEU A 39 -5.46 -1.51 -7.24
N ALA A 40 -5.27 -2.48 -8.11
CA ALA A 40 -4.60 -3.72 -7.73
C ALA A 40 -3.81 -4.35 -8.88
N ASP A 41 -2.66 -4.91 -8.58
CA ASP A 41 -1.97 -5.88 -9.39
C ASP A 41 -2.70 -7.23 -9.32
N ARG A 42 -2.40 -8.13 -10.21
CA ARG A 42 -2.89 -9.51 -10.17
C ARG A 42 -1.73 -10.47 -10.07
N LEU A 43 -1.73 -11.27 -9.01
CA LEU A 43 -0.72 -12.30 -8.78
C LEU A 43 -1.39 -13.68 -8.82
N GLU A 44 -1.03 -14.47 -9.81
CA GLU A 44 -1.37 -15.89 -9.83
C GLU A 44 -0.23 -16.68 -9.19
N ILE A 45 -0.56 -17.56 -8.25
CA ILE A 45 0.37 -18.42 -7.52
C ILE A 45 0.00 -19.86 -7.81
N SER A 46 0.95 -20.66 -8.27
CA SER A 46 0.80 -22.11 -8.42
C SER A 46 1.87 -22.81 -7.59
N PHE A 47 1.46 -23.79 -6.80
CA PHE A 47 2.35 -24.63 -5.98
C PHE A 47 2.16 -26.10 -6.27
N THR A 48 3.26 -26.79 -6.59
CA THR A 48 3.30 -28.25 -6.79
C THR A 48 4.33 -28.84 -5.82
N PRO A 49 3.93 -29.72 -4.88
CA PRO A 49 4.89 -30.41 -4.00
C PRO A 49 5.95 -31.15 -4.83
N SER A 50 7.22 -30.93 -4.54
CA SER A 50 8.37 -31.57 -5.19
C SER A 50 9.49 -31.81 -4.17
N ARG A 51 10.43 -32.69 -4.50
CA ARG A 51 11.62 -32.92 -3.65
C ARG A 51 12.66 -31.80 -3.76
N ARG A 52 12.58 -30.97 -4.78
CA ARG A 52 13.44 -29.81 -5.00
C ARG A 52 12.58 -28.56 -4.98
N THR A 53 13.17 -27.45 -4.59
CA THR A 53 12.54 -26.14 -4.65
C THR A 53 12.92 -25.45 -5.95
N SER A 54 11.91 -25.01 -6.71
CA SER A 54 12.09 -24.04 -7.78
C SER A 54 11.12 -22.88 -7.61
N VAL A 55 11.55 -21.68 -7.96
CA VAL A 55 10.71 -20.46 -7.93
C VAL A 55 10.87 -19.74 -9.25
N GLU A 56 9.77 -19.66 -9.99
CA GLU A 56 9.72 -19.02 -11.30
C GLU A 56 8.72 -17.85 -11.27
N LEU A 57 9.08 -16.72 -11.85
CA LEU A 57 8.22 -15.54 -11.98
C LEU A 57 8.09 -15.16 -13.45
N GLU A 58 6.86 -15.21 -13.96
CA GLU A 58 6.49 -14.64 -15.25
C GLU A 58 5.91 -13.24 -15.03
N SER A 59 6.52 -12.24 -15.64
CA SER A 59 6.06 -10.84 -15.64
C SER A 59 6.43 -10.17 -16.95
N ALA A 60 5.57 -9.29 -17.44
CA ALA A 60 5.85 -8.49 -18.64
C ALA A 60 7.00 -7.48 -18.42
N ILE A 61 7.35 -7.21 -17.17
CA ILE A 61 8.40 -6.27 -16.78
C ILE A 61 9.43 -7.05 -15.95
N ASP A 62 10.68 -7.02 -16.37
CA ASP A 62 11.78 -7.56 -15.58
C ASP A 62 12.10 -6.59 -14.43
N ILE A 63 11.94 -7.08 -13.20
CA ILE A 63 12.23 -6.32 -11.97
C ILE A 63 13.34 -7.07 -11.22
N PRO A 64 14.56 -6.57 -11.23
CA PRO A 64 15.65 -7.17 -10.48
C PRO A 64 15.31 -7.29 -8.99
N ASP A 65 15.74 -8.38 -8.35
CA ASP A 65 15.47 -8.67 -6.92
C ASP A 65 13.99 -8.54 -6.53
N ASN A 66 13.10 -9.10 -7.37
CA ASN A 66 11.66 -8.97 -7.19
C ASN A 66 11.20 -9.52 -5.83
N LEU A 67 10.43 -8.69 -5.10
CA LEU A 67 9.92 -9.03 -3.77
C LEU A 67 9.01 -10.27 -3.74
N VAL A 68 8.34 -10.61 -4.85
CA VAL A 68 7.56 -11.87 -5.00
C VAL A 68 8.46 -13.09 -4.81
N VAL A 69 9.61 -13.09 -5.49
CA VAL A 69 10.59 -14.20 -5.42
C VAL A 69 11.23 -14.25 -4.03
N ARG A 70 11.59 -13.10 -3.46
CA ARG A 70 12.14 -13.04 -2.09
C ARG A 70 11.15 -13.54 -1.06
N ALA A 71 9.91 -13.10 -1.14
CA ALA A 71 8.83 -13.55 -0.24
C ALA A 71 8.60 -15.07 -0.34
N ALA A 72 8.61 -15.63 -1.57
CA ALA A 72 8.45 -17.06 -1.77
C ALA A 72 9.57 -17.86 -1.10
N LYS A 73 10.83 -17.46 -1.28
CA LYS A 73 11.97 -18.11 -0.62
C LYS A 73 11.84 -18.07 0.89
N LEU A 74 11.55 -16.91 1.47
CA LEU A 74 11.35 -16.76 2.93
C LEU A 74 10.22 -17.65 3.45
N VAL A 75 9.08 -17.72 2.76
CA VAL A 75 7.97 -18.60 3.15
C VAL A 75 8.39 -20.06 3.10
N MET A 76 9.02 -20.51 2.02
CA MET A 76 9.40 -21.92 1.85
C MET A 76 10.44 -22.35 2.86
N ASP A 77 11.42 -21.52 3.15
CA ASP A 77 12.46 -21.78 4.15
C ASP A 77 11.84 -21.84 5.56
N THR A 78 11.02 -20.86 5.94
CA THR A 78 10.39 -20.77 7.25
C THR A 78 9.39 -21.92 7.47
N ALA A 79 8.57 -22.24 6.49
CA ALA A 79 7.60 -23.32 6.54
C ALA A 79 8.22 -24.73 6.36
N ARG A 80 9.53 -24.80 6.07
CA ARG A 80 10.25 -26.04 5.76
C ARG A 80 9.51 -26.88 4.72
N VAL A 81 9.17 -26.25 3.59
CA VAL A 81 8.45 -26.88 2.50
C VAL A 81 9.24 -26.80 1.21
N THR A 82 9.22 -27.88 0.43
CA THR A 82 9.84 -27.93 -0.91
C THR A 82 8.77 -28.11 -1.97
N GLY A 83 8.99 -27.53 -3.13
CA GLY A 83 8.04 -27.60 -4.23
C GLY A 83 8.36 -26.64 -5.35
N ASP A 84 7.68 -26.82 -6.47
CA ASP A 84 7.76 -25.92 -7.60
C ASP A 84 6.71 -24.83 -7.45
N VAL A 85 7.17 -23.58 -7.35
CA VAL A 85 6.33 -22.38 -7.23
C VAL A 85 6.43 -21.59 -8.52
N ARG A 86 5.30 -21.31 -9.13
CA ARG A 86 5.21 -20.44 -10.30
C ARG A 86 4.31 -19.27 -10.02
N PHE A 87 4.80 -18.10 -10.36
CA PHE A 87 4.07 -16.84 -10.28
C PHE A 87 3.84 -16.29 -11.68
N ARG A 88 2.64 -15.74 -11.88
CA ARG A 88 2.35 -14.86 -13.00
C ARG A 88 1.86 -13.53 -12.46
N LEU A 89 2.65 -12.48 -12.70
CA LEU A 89 2.39 -11.12 -12.17
C LEU A 89 1.97 -10.17 -13.30
N GLU A 90 0.73 -9.68 -13.19
CA GLU A 90 0.20 -8.63 -14.04
C GLU A 90 0.24 -7.31 -13.28
N LYS A 91 1.21 -6.44 -13.62
CA LYS A 91 1.39 -5.11 -13.02
C LYS A 91 0.37 -4.13 -13.60
N ARG A 92 -0.40 -3.50 -12.69
CA ARG A 92 -1.37 -2.43 -12.96
C ARG A 92 -1.13 -1.21 -12.08
N ILE A 93 -0.54 -1.43 -10.90
CA ILE A 93 -0.12 -0.36 -10.01
C ILE A 93 1.14 0.30 -10.61
N PRO A 94 1.11 1.61 -10.89
CA PRO A 94 2.28 2.33 -11.39
C PRO A 94 3.50 2.14 -10.49
N MET A 95 4.61 1.72 -11.10
CA MET A 95 5.85 1.43 -10.37
C MET A 95 6.55 2.71 -9.92
N GLY A 96 7.18 2.66 -8.74
CA GLY A 96 7.95 3.79 -8.20
C GLY A 96 7.11 5.03 -7.88
N ALA A 97 5.79 4.88 -7.77
CA ALA A 97 4.85 5.99 -7.60
C ALA A 97 4.39 6.23 -6.14
N GLY A 98 4.95 5.54 -5.14
CA GLY A 98 4.54 5.68 -3.74
C GLY A 98 3.24 4.91 -3.38
N LEU A 99 2.76 4.02 -4.26
CA LEU A 99 1.50 3.27 -4.12
C LEU A 99 1.67 1.87 -3.49
N GLY A 100 2.90 1.45 -3.15
CA GLY A 100 3.20 0.20 -2.47
C GLY A 100 3.06 -1.07 -3.31
N GLY A 101 3.12 -0.98 -4.66
CA GLY A 101 2.86 -2.11 -5.56
C GLY A 101 3.74 -3.34 -5.31
N GLY A 102 5.06 -3.20 -5.17
CA GLY A 102 5.95 -4.33 -4.87
C GLY A 102 5.71 -4.92 -3.48
N SER A 103 5.40 -4.06 -2.51
CA SER A 103 5.12 -4.49 -1.13
C SER A 103 3.82 -5.29 -1.02
N THR A 104 2.76 -4.88 -1.75
CA THR A 104 1.50 -5.64 -1.78
C THR A 104 1.64 -6.96 -2.53
N ASP A 105 2.46 -7.02 -3.60
CA ASP A 105 2.77 -8.27 -4.29
C ASP A 105 3.46 -9.27 -3.34
N ALA A 106 4.42 -8.80 -2.54
CA ALA A 106 5.10 -9.62 -1.53
C ALA A 106 4.13 -10.10 -0.44
N ALA A 107 3.26 -9.22 0.07
CA ALA A 107 2.23 -9.60 1.03
C ALA A 107 1.27 -10.66 0.46
N ALA A 108 0.98 -10.58 -0.85
CA ALA A 108 0.17 -11.59 -1.54
C ALA A 108 0.83 -12.98 -1.49
N VAL A 109 2.14 -13.05 -1.61
CA VAL A 109 2.88 -14.30 -1.45
C VAL A 109 2.84 -14.79 -0.01
N LEU A 110 3.11 -13.90 0.96
CA LEU A 110 3.12 -14.25 2.39
C LEU A 110 1.78 -14.82 2.87
N LEU A 111 0.66 -14.33 2.33
CA LEU A 111 -0.68 -14.79 2.68
C LEU A 111 -1.13 -16.01 1.86
N GLY A 112 -0.78 -16.07 0.57
CA GLY A 112 -1.31 -17.08 -0.35
C GLY A 112 -0.48 -18.36 -0.43
N LEU A 113 0.85 -18.27 -0.45
CA LEU A 113 1.72 -19.42 -0.65
C LEU A 113 1.64 -20.43 0.51
N PRO A 114 1.63 -20.04 1.81
CA PRO A 114 1.45 -21.01 2.90
C PRO A 114 0.16 -21.80 2.76
N VAL A 115 -0.94 -21.15 2.37
CA VAL A 115 -2.25 -21.79 2.17
C VAL A 115 -2.17 -22.87 1.09
N LEU A 116 -1.54 -22.56 -0.06
CA LEU A 116 -1.36 -23.55 -1.14
C LEU A 116 -0.38 -24.66 -0.77
N ALA A 117 0.66 -24.34 -0.01
CA ALA A 117 1.65 -25.30 0.44
C ALA A 117 1.12 -26.26 1.53
N GLY A 118 -0.05 -26.00 2.09
CA GLY A 118 -0.62 -26.81 3.17
C GLY A 118 0.06 -26.53 4.52
N LYS A 119 0.49 -25.31 4.75
CA LYS A 119 1.18 -24.86 5.96
C LYS A 119 0.40 -23.77 6.66
N VAL A 120 0.54 -23.73 7.98
CA VAL A 120 0.06 -22.68 8.85
C VAL A 120 1.27 -21.99 9.45
N LEU A 121 1.40 -20.69 9.18
CA LEU A 121 2.40 -19.85 9.83
C LEU A 121 1.71 -19.00 10.90
N PRO A 122 2.26 -18.88 12.12
CA PRO A 122 1.76 -17.98 13.14
C PRO A 122 1.73 -16.52 12.59
N ALA A 123 0.73 -15.75 12.98
CA ALA A 123 0.60 -14.35 12.54
C ALA A 123 1.87 -13.53 12.83
N ALA A 124 2.47 -13.69 14.02
CA ALA A 124 3.73 -13.04 14.38
C ALA A 124 4.85 -13.35 13.38
N THR A 125 5.01 -14.62 13.00
CA THR A 125 6.01 -15.03 12.00
C THR A 125 5.74 -14.38 10.64
N VAL A 126 4.49 -14.33 10.18
CA VAL A 126 4.14 -13.69 8.91
C VAL A 126 4.48 -12.19 8.95
N HIS A 127 4.23 -11.51 10.08
CA HIS A 127 4.59 -10.11 10.28
C HIS A 127 6.11 -9.89 10.30
N GLU A 128 6.88 -10.79 10.94
CA GLU A 128 8.35 -10.73 10.92
C GLU A 128 8.91 -10.87 9.50
N LEU A 129 8.40 -11.81 8.71
CA LEU A 129 8.78 -11.98 7.31
C LEU A 129 8.41 -10.74 6.47
N ALA A 130 7.26 -10.15 6.73
CA ALA A 130 6.83 -8.92 6.05
C ALA A 130 7.77 -7.74 6.34
N ALA A 131 8.16 -7.54 7.60
CA ALA A 131 9.07 -6.47 8.00
C ALA A 131 10.49 -6.63 7.39
N GLN A 132 10.96 -7.88 7.18
CA GLN A 132 12.22 -8.17 6.49
C GLN A 132 12.18 -7.80 4.99
N LEU A 133 11.01 -7.85 4.36
CA LEU A 133 10.84 -7.55 2.94
C LEU A 133 10.73 -6.05 2.66
N GLY A 134 10.17 -5.28 3.61
CA GLY A 134 10.06 -3.83 3.49
C GLY A 134 9.05 -3.23 4.47
N SER A 135 9.20 -1.94 4.77
CA SER A 135 8.40 -1.23 5.79
C SER A 135 6.89 -1.17 5.46
N ASP A 136 6.52 -1.13 4.18
CA ASP A 136 5.12 -1.10 3.76
C ASP A 136 4.47 -2.50 3.71
N VAL A 137 5.25 -3.60 3.70
CA VAL A 137 4.71 -4.96 3.52
C VAL A 137 3.78 -5.38 4.66
N PRO A 138 4.08 -5.10 5.95
CA PRO A 138 3.20 -5.44 7.06
C PRO A 138 1.79 -4.84 6.93
N PHE A 139 1.66 -3.61 6.40
CA PHE A 139 0.36 -2.98 6.18
C PHE A 139 -0.56 -3.82 5.28
N PHE A 140 -0.01 -4.41 4.24
CA PHE A 140 -0.78 -5.21 3.28
C PHE A 140 -1.17 -6.61 3.80
N LEU A 141 -0.66 -7.02 4.95
CA LEU A 141 -1.18 -8.22 5.60
C LEU A 141 -2.59 -8.01 6.14
N GLU A 142 -2.90 -6.80 6.62
CA GLU A 142 -4.18 -6.47 7.25
C GLU A 142 -5.11 -5.64 6.35
N GLY A 143 -4.57 -4.68 5.63
CA GLY A 143 -5.30 -3.74 4.80
C GLY A 143 -6.19 -2.76 5.57
N GLY A 144 -7.05 -2.06 4.85
CA GLY A 144 -7.98 -1.07 5.41
C GLY A 144 -7.33 0.27 5.71
N THR A 145 -7.67 0.86 6.86
CA THR A 145 -7.09 2.10 7.38
C THR A 145 -6.22 1.76 8.59
N ALA A 146 -5.00 2.28 8.66
CA ALA A 146 -4.09 2.07 9.79
C ALA A 146 -3.18 3.28 10.02
N LEU A 147 -2.89 3.57 11.29
CA LEU A 147 -1.79 4.43 11.70
C LEU A 147 -0.51 3.62 11.61
N GLY A 148 0.50 4.13 10.94
CA GLY A 148 1.87 3.60 10.91
C GLY A 148 2.83 4.51 11.65
N LEU A 149 3.62 3.94 12.54
CA LEU A 149 4.71 4.58 13.29
C LEU A 149 6.03 3.89 12.96
N GLY A 150 7.13 4.35 13.56
CA GLY A 150 8.46 3.82 13.25
C GLY A 150 8.88 4.24 11.84
N ARG A 151 9.26 3.29 11.01
CA ARG A 151 9.49 3.49 9.56
C ARG A 151 8.20 3.29 8.74
N GLY A 152 7.03 3.11 9.42
CA GLY A 152 5.73 2.75 8.87
C GLY A 152 5.32 1.30 9.17
N GLU A 153 6.18 0.48 9.79
CA GLU A 153 5.94 -0.93 10.08
C GLU A 153 5.17 -1.18 11.38
N GLU A 154 5.18 -0.25 12.33
CA GLU A 154 4.40 -0.35 13.57
C GLU A 154 2.97 0.10 13.29
N LEU A 155 2.05 -0.85 13.18
CA LEU A 155 0.72 -0.61 12.67
C LEU A 155 -0.36 -0.69 13.73
N TYR A 156 -1.17 0.34 13.79
CA TYR A 156 -2.33 0.44 14.68
C TYR A 156 -3.60 0.56 13.84
N PRO A 157 -4.48 -0.46 13.87
CA PRO A 157 -5.73 -0.42 13.12
C PRO A 157 -6.59 0.78 13.49
N LEU A 158 -7.08 1.50 12.47
CA LEU A 158 -8.07 2.57 12.65
C LEU A 158 -9.45 2.13 12.14
N ALA A 159 -10.48 2.85 12.57
CA ALA A 159 -11.80 2.73 11.97
C ALA A 159 -11.75 3.02 10.48
N ALA A 160 -12.64 2.40 9.70
CA ALA A 160 -12.68 2.59 8.26
C ALA A 160 -12.87 4.07 7.92
N ALA A 161 -11.96 4.63 7.13
CA ALA A 161 -12.03 6.02 6.71
C ALA A 161 -13.24 6.23 5.78
N ARG A 162 -14.06 7.21 6.07
CA ARG A 162 -15.22 7.63 5.27
C ARG A 162 -14.76 8.65 4.22
N LEU A 163 -14.07 8.17 3.20
CA LEU A 163 -13.58 8.99 2.09
C LEU A 163 -14.61 9.04 0.96
N GLY A 164 -14.69 10.20 0.31
CA GLY A 164 -15.36 10.32 -0.97
C GLY A 164 -14.63 9.54 -2.09
N PRO A 165 -15.15 9.56 -3.31
CA PRO A 165 -14.48 8.99 -4.48
C PRO A 165 -13.09 9.58 -4.69
N ILE A 166 -12.13 8.74 -5.10
CA ILE A 166 -10.73 9.10 -5.21
C ILE A 166 -10.29 9.01 -6.67
N LEU A 167 -9.50 9.98 -7.11
CA LEU A 167 -8.74 9.94 -8.35
C LEU A 167 -7.25 9.93 -8.01
N VAL A 168 -6.54 8.89 -8.44
CA VAL A 168 -5.08 8.80 -8.36
C VAL A 168 -4.49 9.23 -9.69
N LEU A 169 -3.48 10.10 -9.64
CA LEU A 169 -2.67 10.48 -10.80
C LEU A 169 -1.25 9.93 -10.61
N ALA A 170 -0.79 9.16 -11.57
CA ALA A 170 0.58 8.61 -11.57
C ALA A 170 1.31 9.04 -12.85
N PRO A 171 1.97 10.20 -12.85
CA PRO A 171 2.48 10.85 -14.07
C PRO A 171 3.75 10.22 -14.66
N GLY A 172 4.21 9.07 -14.16
CA GLY A 172 5.39 8.38 -14.67
C GLY A 172 6.73 9.06 -14.31
N VAL A 173 6.71 10.05 -13.44
CA VAL A 173 7.94 10.71 -12.94
C VAL A 173 8.58 9.80 -11.90
N HIS A 174 9.85 9.47 -12.06
CA HIS A 174 10.58 8.70 -11.05
C HIS A 174 11.11 9.62 -9.95
N VAL A 175 10.65 9.41 -8.72
CA VAL A 175 11.15 10.10 -7.51
C VAL A 175 11.94 9.12 -6.67
N SER A 176 13.21 9.41 -6.45
CA SER A 176 14.08 8.62 -5.58
C SER A 176 13.71 8.85 -4.11
N THR A 177 13.15 7.85 -3.45
CA THR A 177 12.80 7.91 -2.01
C THR A 177 13.99 8.30 -1.12
N PRO A 178 15.20 7.70 -1.26
CA PRO A 178 16.35 8.10 -0.48
C PRO A 178 16.76 9.57 -0.70
N GLU A 179 16.55 10.09 -1.90
CA GLU A 179 16.86 11.49 -2.22
C GLU A 179 15.83 12.45 -1.63
N ALA A 180 14.53 12.08 -1.65
CA ALA A 180 13.48 12.84 -1.03
C ALA A 180 13.73 13.00 0.50
N PHE A 181 14.13 11.93 1.19
CA PHE A 181 14.53 12.00 2.59
C PHE A 181 15.74 12.91 2.83
N ARG A 182 16.79 12.78 2.01
CA ARG A 182 18.00 13.65 2.13
C ARG A 182 17.69 15.13 1.93
N THR A 183 16.71 15.46 1.11
CA THR A 183 16.29 16.85 0.90
C THR A 183 15.51 17.36 2.10
N LEU A 184 14.66 16.53 2.71
CA LEU A 184 13.94 16.86 3.94
C LEU A 184 14.88 17.07 5.12
N ASP A 185 15.93 16.27 5.29
CA ASP A 185 16.92 16.40 6.38
C ASP A 185 17.51 17.81 6.48
N ARG A 186 17.61 18.54 5.36
CA ARG A 186 18.14 19.91 5.31
C ARG A 186 17.14 20.96 5.79
N GLY A 187 15.85 20.62 5.89
CA GLY A 187 14.77 21.55 6.23
C GLY A 187 13.99 21.19 7.50
N LEU A 188 14.32 20.07 8.17
CA LEU A 188 13.65 19.66 9.41
C LEU A 188 13.98 20.63 10.56
N THR A 189 13.18 21.68 10.68
CA THR A 189 13.08 22.49 11.88
C THR A 189 11.95 21.96 12.76
N PHE A 190 12.26 21.63 14.01
CA PHE A 190 11.32 21.05 14.97
C PHE A 190 10.26 22.11 15.37
N ASN A 191 9.16 22.20 14.61
CA ASN A 191 8.04 23.08 14.93
C ASN A 191 7.04 22.34 15.81
N GLY A 192 7.16 22.55 17.13
CA GLY A 192 6.16 22.34 18.19
C GLY A 192 5.32 21.04 18.15
N LEU A 193 5.72 20.03 18.94
CA LEU A 193 4.99 18.75 19.15
C LEU A 193 3.49 18.93 19.45
N SER A 194 3.09 19.96 20.17
CA SER A 194 1.70 20.18 20.60
C SER A 194 0.77 20.52 19.44
N HIS A 195 1.19 21.33 18.49
CA HIS A 195 0.41 21.66 17.29
C HIS A 195 0.24 20.42 16.39
N THR A 196 1.30 19.63 16.26
CA THR A 196 1.33 18.41 15.44
C THR A 196 0.40 17.32 16.00
N LEU A 197 0.29 17.18 17.32
CA LEU A 197 -0.60 16.20 17.96
C LEU A 197 -2.08 16.59 17.84
N ASN A 198 -2.41 17.85 18.05
CA ASN A 198 -3.80 18.33 17.95
C ASN A 198 -4.33 18.28 16.54
N SER A 199 -3.53 18.68 15.55
CA SER A 199 -3.91 18.57 14.12
C SER A 199 -4.11 17.12 13.69
N PHE A 200 -3.22 16.22 14.15
CA PHE A 200 -3.34 14.78 13.86
C PHE A 200 -4.59 14.17 14.50
N ARG A 201 -4.87 14.48 15.77
CA ARG A 201 -6.09 14.02 16.45
C ARG A 201 -7.34 14.48 15.72
N SER A 202 -7.41 15.73 15.31
CA SER A 202 -8.52 16.29 14.54
C SER A 202 -8.66 15.59 13.19
N PHE A 203 -7.55 15.32 12.51
CA PHE A 203 -7.52 14.60 11.24
C PHE A 203 -8.05 13.15 11.40
N VAL A 204 -7.55 12.37 12.37
CA VAL A 204 -8.02 10.99 12.60
C VAL A 204 -9.51 10.97 12.93
N ARG A 205 -9.99 11.93 13.71
CA ARG A 205 -11.41 12.08 14.03
C ARG A 205 -12.24 12.35 12.77
N SER A 206 -11.79 13.27 11.92
CA SER A 206 -12.47 13.59 10.66
C SER A 206 -12.59 12.41 9.70
N LEU A 207 -11.61 11.48 9.70
CA LEU A 207 -11.67 10.26 8.91
C LEU A 207 -12.83 9.35 9.33
N SER A 208 -13.15 9.29 10.62
CA SER A 208 -14.23 8.44 11.16
C SER A 208 -15.61 9.06 10.98
N GLU A 209 -15.71 10.39 11.11
CA GLU A 209 -16.98 11.13 11.04
C GLU A 209 -17.44 11.34 9.58
N GLY A 210 -16.51 11.28 8.62
CA GLY A 210 -16.77 11.56 7.21
C GLY A 210 -16.79 13.06 6.89
N PRO A 211 -16.92 13.44 5.61
CA PRO A 211 -16.93 14.83 5.20
C PRO A 211 -18.21 15.52 5.70
N SER A 212 -18.10 16.28 6.79
CA SER A 212 -19.14 17.24 7.17
C SER A 212 -19.18 18.37 6.13
N SER A 213 -20.39 18.76 5.77
CA SER A 213 -20.65 19.86 4.81
C SER A 213 -20.01 21.14 5.32
N GLY A 214 -18.89 21.55 4.72
CA GLY A 214 -18.29 22.87 4.95
C GLY A 214 -16.89 22.89 5.54
N GLU A 215 -16.43 21.85 6.21
CA GLU A 215 -15.05 21.80 6.70
C GLU A 215 -14.15 21.07 5.70
N ARG A 216 -13.05 21.69 5.30
CA ARG A 216 -11.93 20.97 4.68
C ARG A 216 -11.48 19.95 5.72
N ASN A 217 -11.54 18.65 5.38
CA ASN A 217 -11.05 17.57 6.22
C ASN A 217 -9.73 17.98 6.86
N GLY A 218 -9.67 17.90 8.20
CA GLY A 218 -8.57 18.43 8.99
C GLY A 218 -7.22 18.11 8.39
N PHE A 219 -6.34 19.04 8.47
CA PHE A 219 -5.01 19.23 7.88
C PHE A 219 -4.20 17.93 7.65
N ALA A 220 -4.62 17.13 6.65
CA ALA A 220 -3.78 16.05 6.13
C ALA A 220 -2.64 16.67 5.31
N GLU A 221 -1.43 16.26 5.56
CA GLU A 221 -0.24 16.78 4.90
C GLU A 221 0.72 15.64 4.57
N ASN A 222 1.55 15.87 3.57
CA ASN A 222 2.67 15.00 3.25
C ASN A 222 3.94 15.85 3.23
N ASP A 223 4.83 15.61 4.19
CA ASP A 223 6.06 16.39 4.37
C ASP A 223 6.99 16.31 3.16
N PHE A 224 6.88 15.27 2.33
CA PHE A 224 7.67 15.20 1.10
C PHE A 224 7.24 16.23 0.03
N GLU A 225 6.03 16.81 0.13
CA GLU A 225 5.52 17.71 -0.91
C GLU A 225 6.44 18.91 -1.15
N SER A 226 6.98 19.52 -0.11
CA SER A 226 7.87 20.68 -0.27
C SER A 226 9.10 20.30 -1.09
N ALA A 227 9.83 19.27 -0.66
CA ALA A 227 11.07 18.84 -1.30
C ALA A 227 10.85 18.28 -2.72
N VAL A 228 9.77 17.51 -2.89
CA VAL A 228 9.45 16.88 -4.18
C VAL A 228 8.95 17.94 -5.18
N PHE A 229 8.11 18.87 -4.77
CA PHE A 229 7.58 19.89 -5.67
C PHE A 229 8.60 20.95 -6.07
N ASP A 230 9.61 21.22 -5.25
CA ASP A 230 10.71 22.10 -5.62
C ASP A 230 11.58 21.49 -6.72
N ARG A 231 11.78 20.18 -6.65
CA ARG A 231 12.56 19.44 -7.67
C ARG A 231 11.75 19.07 -8.90
N TYR A 232 10.45 18.79 -8.74
CA TYR A 232 9.53 18.38 -9.80
C TYR A 232 8.30 19.31 -9.85
N PRO A 233 8.46 20.57 -10.36
CA PRO A 233 7.38 21.57 -10.37
C PRO A 233 6.11 21.12 -11.09
N GLN A 234 6.23 20.20 -12.06
CA GLN A 234 5.10 19.59 -12.77
C GLN A 234 4.16 18.84 -11.82
N LEU A 235 4.66 18.23 -10.73
CA LEU A 235 3.81 17.57 -9.73
C LEU A 235 2.99 18.57 -8.92
N ARG A 236 3.57 19.74 -8.58
CA ARG A 236 2.84 20.85 -7.97
C ARG A 236 1.73 21.36 -8.89
N ALA A 237 2.03 21.49 -10.19
CA ALA A 237 1.04 21.88 -11.19
C ALA A 237 -0.11 20.87 -11.29
N LEU A 238 0.18 19.56 -11.25
CA LEU A 238 -0.83 18.49 -11.24
C LEU A 238 -1.71 18.56 -9.98
N LYS A 239 -1.13 18.77 -8.79
CA LYS A 239 -1.90 18.97 -7.54
C LYS A 239 -2.85 20.16 -7.68
N THR A 240 -2.35 21.28 -8.20
CA THR A 240 -3.15 22.47 -8.43
C THR A 240 -4.28 22.20 -9.43
N LYS A 241 -4.00 21.45 -10.49
CA LYS A 241 -5.01 21.06 -11.48
C LYS A 241 -6.08 20.16 -10.87
N LEU A 242 -5.72 19.17 -10.02
CA LEU A 242 -6.68 18.35 -9.27
C LEU A 242 -7.63 19.18 -8.41
N LEU A 243 -7.09 20.15 -7.65
CA LEU A 243 -7.89 21.03 -6.82
C LEU A 243 -8.83 21.91 -7.67
N LYS A 244 -8.34 22.47 -8.80
CA LYS A 244 -9.16 23.25 -9.74
C LYS A 244 -10.23 22.41 -10.45
N SER A 245 -10.03 21.09 -10.58
CA SER A 245 -11.01 20.16 -11.15
C SER A 245 -12.06 19.68 -10.13
N GLY A 246 -12.14 20.29 -8.94
CA GLY A 246 -13.16 20.01 -7.93
C GLY A 246 -12.74 19.08 -6.81
N ALA A 247 -11.48 18.63 -6.75
CA ALA A 247 -11.02 17.85 -5.60
C ALA A 247 -11.10 18.70 -4.31
N ARG A 248 -11.77 18.15 -3.28
CA ARG A 248 -11.84 18.77 -1.93
C ARG A 248 -10.47 18.76 -1.24
N GLN A 249 -9.67 17.76 -1.55
CA GLN A 249 -8.31 17.57 -1.07
C GLN A 249 -7.47 16.95 -2.17
N ALA A 250 -6.20 17.33 -2.26
CA ALA A 250 -5.22 16.68 -3.13
C ALA A 250 -3.88 16.60 -2.40
N LEU A 251 -3.23 15.42 -2.43
CA LEU A 251 -1.96 15.16 -1.77
C LEU A 251 -1.06 14.25 -2.61
N LEU A 252 0.24 14.36 -2.35
CA LEU A 252 1.23 13.37 -2.75
C LEU A 252 1.05 12.10 -1.89
N THR A 253 1.28 10.91 -2.43
CA THR A 253 1.32 9.66 -1.64
C THR A 253 2.73 9.11 -1.55
N GLY A 254 3.14 8.72 -0.33
CA GLY A 254 4.53 8.32 -0.08
C GLY A 254 5.50 9.45 -0.42
N SER A 255 6.67 9.10 -0.93
CA SER A 255 7.65 10.05 -1.49
C SER A 255 7.30 10.49 -2.92
N GLY A 256 6.14 10.07 -3.45
CA GLY A 256 5.72 10.35 -4.83
C GLY A 256 6.16 9.25 -5.81
N SER A 257 5.93 9.48 -7.08
CA SER A 257 5.37 10.69 -7.72
C SER A 257 3.84 10.76 -7.78
N ALA A 258 3.10 9.71 -7.37
CA ALA A 258 1.66 9.74 -7.48
C ALA A 258 1.02 10.78 -6.55
N LEU A 259 -0.03 11.39 -7.05
CA LEU A 259 -0.92 12.31 -6.33
C LEU A 259 -2.30 11.66 -6.27
N PHE A 260 -3.08 12.03 -5.26
CA PHE A 260 -4.49 11.66 -5.25
C PHE A 260 -5.36 12.86 -4.90
N GLY A 261 -6.58 12.87 -5.42
CA GLY A 261 -7.62 13.83 -5.09
C GLY A 261 -8.86 13.11 -4.54
N VAL A 262 -9.50 13.69 -3.52
CA VAL A 262 -10.77 13.21 -2.94
C VAL A 262 -11.89 14.15 -3.40
N PHE A 263 -13.00 13.58 -3.89
CA PHE A 263 -14.14 14.31 -4.46
C PHE A 263 -15.41 14.08 -3.65
N ALA A 264 -16.40 14.95 -3.83
CA ALA A 264 -17.68 14.85 -3.14
C ALA A 264 -18.49 13.65 -3.61
N ASN A 265 -18.49 13.38 -4.91
CA ASN A 265 -19.25 12.32 -5.55
C ASN A 265 -18.49 11.76 -6.77
N ARG A 266 -19.03 10.69 -7.37
CA ARG A 266 -18.41 10.02 -8.51
C ARG A 266 -18.45 10.88 -9.78
N GLU A 267 -19.47 11.65 -9.96
CA GLU A 267 -19.66 12.51 -11.14
C GLU A 267 -18.55 13.57 -11.22
N GLU A 268 -18.28 14.25 -10.11
CA GLU A 268 -17.17 15.22 -10.02
C GLU A 268 -15.82 14.55 -10.25
N ARG A 269 -15.57 13.36 -9.66
CA ARG A 269 -14.34 12.62 -9.87
C ARG A 269 -14.17 12.21 -11.34
N ASP A 270 -15.21 11.72 -11.99
CA ASP A 270 -15.15 11.21 -13.38
C ASP A 270 -14.99 12.39 -14.36
N ALA A 271 -15.64 13.51 -14.10
CA ALA A 271 -15.42 14.75 -14.82
C ALA A 271 -13.97 15.26 -14.68
N ALA A 272 -13.42 15.20 -13.46
CA ALA A 272 -12.02 15.53 -13.23
C ALA A 272 -11.09 14.56 -13.96
N ALA A 273 -11.36 13.25 -13.93
CA ALA A 273 -10.55 12.23 -14.62
C ALA A 273 -10.46 12.49 -16.12
N ALA A 274 -11.54 12.94 -16.76
CA ALA A 274 -11.57 13.29 -18.18
C ALA A 274 -10.63 14.48 -18.55
N CYS A 275 -10.17 15.25 -17.58
CA CYS A 275 -9.19 16.32 -17.79
C CYS A 275 -7.73 15.82 -17.86
N PHE A 276 -7.49 14.52 -17.62
CA PHE A 276 -6.15 13.90 -17.62
C PHE A 276 -6.11 12.76 -18.64
N SER A 277 -4.89 12.37 -19.05
CA SER A 277 -4.71 11.18 -19.90
C SER A 277 -5.11 9.91 -19.12
N PRO A 278 -5.84 8.96 -19.78
CA PRO A 278 -6.26 7.71 -19.15
C PRO A 278 -5.10 6.85 -18.59
N GLU A 279 -3.90 6.96 -19.18
CA GLU A 279 -2.73 6.19 -18.76
C GLU A 279 -2.19 6.65 -17.39
N VAL A 280 -2.54 7.87 -16.96
CA VAL A 280 -2.05 8.44 -15.70
C VAL A 280 -3.13 8.64 -14.65
N ALA A 281 -4.42 8.51 -15.03
CA ALA A 281 -5.57 8.80 -14.18
C ALA A 281 -6.33 7.52 -13.82
N PHE A 282 -6.37 7.19 -12.54
CA PHE A 282 -6.98 5.97 -12.01
C PHE A 282 -8.12 6.32 -11.04
N PRO A 283 -9.39 6.23 -11.47
CA PRO A 283 -10.53 6.32 -10.57
C PRO A 283 -10.55 5.12 -9.61
N VAL A 284 -10.51 5.36 -8.31
CA VAL A 284 -10.45 4.31 -7.28
C VAL A 284 -11.42 4.56 -6.13
N ALA A 285 -11.57 3.56 -5.27
CA ALA A 285 -12.32 3.65 -4.01
C ALA A 285 -11.43 3.19 -2.84
N ALA A 286 -11.65 3.76 -1.66
CA ALA A 286 -11.09 3.24 -0.43
C ALA A 286 -11.70 1.87 -0.10
N LEU A 287 -10.89 0.95 0.41
CA LEU A 287 -11.33 -0.36 0.89
C LEU A 287 -11.25 -0.41 2.41
N SER A 288 -12.35 -0.76 3.08
CA SER A 288 -12.30 -1.10 4.50
C SER A 288 -11.52 -2.41 4.71
N ARG A 289 -11.06 -2.66 5.93
CA ARG A 289 -10.36 -3.91 6.28
C ARG A 289 -11.23 -5.13 6.01
N GLU A 290 -12.50 -5.09 6.40
CA GLU A 290 -13.46 -6.18 6.17
C GLU A 290 -13.63 -6.45 4.67
N ARG A 291 -13.74 -5.38 3.87
CA ARG A 291 -13.87 -5.51 2.41
C ARG A 291 -12.62 -6.08 1.79
N TYR A 292 -11.45 -5.57 2.17
CA TYR A 292 -10.14 -6.07 1.74
C TYR A 292 -10.02 -7.58 2.01
N GLN A 293 -10.18 -8.00 3.26
CA GLN A 293 -10.06 -9.41 3.66
C GLN A 293 -11.15 -10.29 3.02
N SER A 294 -12.38 -9.77 2.86
CA SER A 294 -13.47 -10.48 2.17
C SER A 294 -13.13 -10.81 0.72
N LEU A 295 -12.52 -9.86 0.00
CA LEU A 295 -12.09 -10.07 -1.39
C LEU A 295 -11.00 -11.16 -1.49
N TRP A 296 -10.07 -11.20 -0.55
CA TRP A 296 -9.06 -12.23 -0.45
C TRP A 296 -9.61 -13.61 -0.11
N ARG A 297 -10.48 -13.69 0.93
CA ARG A 297 -11.15 -14.95 1.32
C ARG A 297 -11.94 -15.54 0.15
N LYS A 298 -12.58 -14.70 -0.65
CA LYS A 298 -13.30 -15.16 -1.85
C LYS A 298 -12.39 -15.92 -2.82
N GLN A 299 -11.18 -15.44 -3.03
CA GLN A 299 -10.20 -16.09 -3.93
C GLN A 299 -9.61 -17.36 -3.31
N LEU A 300 -9.29 -17.33 -2.02
CA LEU A 300 -8.68 -18.45 -1.31
C LEU A 300 -9.67 -19.53 -0.87
N ARG A 301 -10.97 -19.33 -1.05
CA ARG A 301 -12.06 -20.19 -0.54
C ARG A 301 -11.85 -21.69 -0.78
N ALA A 302 -11.31 -22.07 -1.94
CA ALA A 302 -11.06 -23.46 -2.28
C ALA A 302 -9.89 -24.08 -1.49
N HIS A 303 -9.05 -23.28 -0.85
CA HIS A 303 -7.79 -23.70 -0.25
C HIS A 303 -7.70 -23.40 1.26
N MET A 304 -8.63 -22.64 1.84
CA MET A 304 -8.62 -22.24 3.24
C MET A 304 -9.74 -22.90 4.06
N THR A 305 -9.56 -22.94 5.39
CA THR A 305 -10.60 -23.27 6.38
C THR A 305 -11.02 -22.03 7.15
N GLY A 306 -12.28 -22.02 7.62
CA GLY A 306 -12.78 -20.98 8.51
C GLY A 306 -12.78 -19.56 7.88
N THR A 307 -12.86 -18.57 8.75
CA THR A 307 -12.88 -17.14 8.43
C THR A 307 -11.73 -16.37 9.10
N GLU A 308 -10.81 -17.08 9.74
CA GLU A 308 -9.66 -16.50 10.45
C GLU A 308 -8.73 -15.72 9.52
N TRP A 309 -8.00 -14.79 10.11
CA TRP A 309 -7.01 -13.98 9.42
C TRP A 309 -5.70 -13.92 10.23
N PRO A 310 -4.55 -14.19 9.66
CA PRO A 310 -4.28 -14.61 8.25
C PRO A 310 -4.96 -15.92 7.84
N PRO A 311 -5.16 -16.14 6.50
CA PRO A 311 -5.87 -17.33 6.01
C PRO A 311 -5.19 -18.63 6.42
N GLN A 312 -5.97 -19.62 6.88
CA GLN A 312 -5.48 -20.92 7.31
C GLN A 312 -5.69 -21.96 6.22
N SER A 313 -4.68 -22.78 5.94
CA SER A 313 -4.78 -23.81 4.92
C SER A 313 -5.70 -24.97 5.32
N ARG A 314 -6.57 -25.41 4.39
CA ARG A 314 -7.32 -26.67 4.51
C ARG A 314 -6.51 -27.90 4.11
N HIS A 315 -5.30 -27.75 3.60
CA HIS A 315 -4.43 -28.80 3.10
C HIS A 315 -3.35 -29.21 4.10
N VAL A 316 -3.46 -28.80 5.36
CA VAL A 316 -2.52 -29.18 6.44
C VAL A 316 -2.47 -30.69 6.55
N ARG A 317 -1.25 -31.26 6.48
CA ARG A 317 -0.94 -32.66 6.71
C ARG A 317 0.08 -32.76 7.82
#